data_5435559195cbf09799c320cfa70a94c7
#
_entry.id   5435559195cbf09799c320cfa70a94c7
#
_cell.length_a   1.000
_cell.length_b   1.000
_cell.length_c   1.000
_cell.angle_alpha   90.00
_cell.angle_beta   90.00
_cell.angle_gamma   90.00
#
_symmetry.space_group_name_H-M   'P 1'
#
loop_
_entity.id
_entity.type
_entity.pdbx_description
1 polymer ?
#
loop_
_entity_poly.entity_id
_entity_poly.type
_entity_poly.pdbx_seq_one_letter_code
_entity_poly.pdbx_strand_id
1 'polypeptide(L)'
;KKAMDNWFGGGIFSVSYKADRLHASLGGALNRYDGDHFGRVLWVKNYIGHLNPDHDYYRNNATKNDGNIYLKANYELVSGLSAYLDLQYRHINYKINGLNDKYNWTAATPGMQKLDIDEDFDFFNPKAGLSWQIDRNHRLYGSFSVAHKEPTRNNYTDGYFTEHPKAERLFDYELGYTFANSWIHAGANFYYMDYKDQLVLTGELNEIGEAMASNVPDSYRTGIELMAGIKLDCGLQWDINATPVSYTHLRA
;
A
#
# COMPACT_ATOMS: atom_id res chain seq x y z
N LYS A 1 -21.95 -11.47 19.19
CA LYS A 1 -21.98 -10.99 17.79
C LYS A 1 -21.09 -9.78 17.70
N LYS A 2 -20.09 -9.80 16.79
CA LYS A 2 -19.34 -8.62 16.36
C LYS A 2 -20.03 -8.06 15.11
N ALA A 3 -20.09 -6.74 15.00
CA ALA A 3 -20.72 -6.05 13.89
C ALA A 3 -19.98 -4.75 13.56
N MET A 4 -20.21 -4.27 12.37
CA MET A 4 -19.68 -3.03 11.85
C MET A 4 -20.80 -2.30 11.14
N ASP A 5 -20.90 -1.00 11.36
CA ASP A 5 -21.78 -0.10 10.64
C ASP A 5 -20.92 1.02 10.07
N ASN A 6 -20.85 1.13 8.74
CA ASN A 6 -19.92 2.04 8.08
C ASN A 6 -20.55 2.76 6.90
N TRP A 7 -20.03 3.95 6.68
CA TRP A 7 -20.32 4.79 5.53
C TRP A 7 -19.01 5.15 4.81
N PHE A 8 -19.06 5.17 3.50
CA PHE A 8 -17.96 5.60 2.64
C PHE A 8 -18.52 6.46 1.51
N GLY A 9 -17.87 7.59 1.25
CA GLY A 9 -18.22 8.46 0.15
C GLY A 9 -17.04 9.31 -0.29
N GLY A 10 -17.10 9.80 -1.53
CA GLY A 10 -16.01 10.62 -2.07
C GLY A 10 -16.28 11.10 -3.47
N GLY A 11 -15.34 11.88 -3.99
CA GLY A 11 -15.36 12.41 -5.34
C GLY A 11 -13.97 12.33 -5.98
N ILE A 12 -13.96 12.15 -7.29
CA ILE A 12 -12.73 12.16 -8.10
C ILE A 12 -12.90 13.14 -9.26
N PHE A 13 -11.79 13.76 -9.67
CA PHE A 13 -11.77 14.57 -10.88
C PHE A 13 -10.47 14.33 -11.65
N SER A 14 -10.52 14.52 -12.95
CA SER A 14 -9.35 14.47 -13.81
C SER A 14 -9.57 15.34 -15.04
N VAL A 15 -8.52 16.09 -15.40
CA VAL A 15 -8.45 16.88 -16.63
C VAL A 15 -7.20 16.46 -17.39
N SER A 16 -7.36 16.12 -18.66
CA SER A 16 -6.24 15.68 -19.50
C SER A 16 -6.05 16.67 -20.66
N TYR A 17 -4.79 16.96 -20.94
CA TYR A 17 -4.35 17.79 -22.06
C TYR A 17 -3.44 16.98 -22.98
N LYS A 18 -3.69 17.04 -24.27
CA LYS A 18 -2.91 16.36 -25.29
C LYS A 18 -2.50 17.33 -26.37
N ALA A 19 -1.19 17.41 -26.61
CA ALA A 19 -0.57 18.11 -27.74
C ALA A 19 0.40 17.15 -28.45
N ASP A 20 1.02 17.57 -29.55
CA ASP A 20 1.85 16.69 -30.39
C ASP A 20 2.88 15.87 -29.61
N ARG A 21 3.60 16.51 -28.69
CA ARG A 21 4.68 15.88 -27.91
C ARG A 21 4.38 15.79 -26.41
N LEU A 22 3.28 16.40 -25.94
CA LEU A 22 2.94 16.48 -24.52
C LEU A 22 1.59 15.83 -24.24
N HIS A 23 1.58 14.87 -23.34
CA HIS A 23 0.38 14.37 -22.69
C HIS A 23 0.45 14.68 -21.21
N ALA A 24 -0.43 15.50 -20.69
CA ALA A 24 -0.48 15.88 -19.28
C ALA A 24 -1.87 15.60 -18.70
N SER A 25 -1.92 15.23 -17.44
CA SER A 25 -3.16 15.04 -16.69
C SER A 25 -3.00 15.62 -15.29
N LEU A 26 -3.96 16.43 -14.88
CA LEU A 26 -4.13 16.91 -13.51
C LEU A 26 -5.40 16.26 -12.94
N GLY A 27 -5.32 15.72 -11.77
CA GLY A 27 -6.48 15.10 -11.13
C GLY A 27 -6.32 14.97 -9.64
N GLY A 28 -7.36 14.46 -8.99
CA GLY A 28 -7.35 14.25 -7.56
C GLY A 28 -8.59 13.51 -7.07
N ALA A 29 -8.56 13.15 -5.80
CA ALA A 29 -9.65 12.49 -5.12
C ALA A 29 -9.78 13.02 -3.69
N LEU A 30 -11.00 13.04 -3.19
CA LEU A 30 -11.34 13.28 -1.78
C LEU A 30 -12.29 12.17 -1.34
N ASN A 31 -11.92 11.46 -0.29
CA ASN A 31 -12.69 10.35 0.25
C ASN A 31 -12.84 10.50 1.76
N ARG A 32 -13.98 10.07 2.28
CA ARG A 32 -14.23 9.93 3.71
C ARG A 32 -14.82 8.56 4.00
N TYR A 33 -14.25 7.92 4.99
CA TYR A 33 -14.76 6.74 5.65
C TYR A 33 -15.15 7.09 7.08
N ASP A 34 -16.26 6.55 7.56
CA ASP A 34 -16.73 6.64 8.94
C ASP A 34 -17.33 5.28 9.31
N GLY A 35 -16.86 4.65 10.38
CA GLY A 35 -17.30 3.30 10.72
C GLY A 35 -17.27 3.00 12.21
N ASP A 36 -18.41 2.55 12.71
CA ASP A 36 -18.57 2.00 14.05
C ASP A 36 -18.25 0.51 14.07
N HIS A 37 -17.40 0.10 15.00
CA HIS A 37 -17.11 -1.29 15.31
C HIS A 37 -17.62 -1.59 16.72
N PHE A 38 -18.48 -2.61 16.86
CA PHE A 38 -19.08 -2.92 18.15
C PHE A 38 -19.37 -4.43 18.32
N GLY A 39 -19.52 -4.84 19.57
CA GLY A 39 -19.85 -6.22 19.90
C GLY A 39 -20.95 -6.32 20.96
N ARG A 40 -21.84 -7.31 20.78
CA ARG A 40 -22.96 -7.60 21.68
C ARG A 40 -22.96 -9.07 22.06
N VAL A 41 -23.33 -9.34 23.31
CA VAL A 41 -23.58 -10.70 23.78
C VAL A 41 -25.07 -10.97 23.64
N LEU A 42 -25.45 -11.74 22.62
CA LEU A 42 -26.85 -12.02 22.31
C LEU A 42 -27.43 -13.15 23.15
N TRP A 43 -26.61 -14.11 23.55
CA TRP A 43 -27.01 -15.30 24.28
C TRP A 43 -25.84 -15.91 25.07
N VAL A 44 -26.13 -16.44 26.24
CA VAL A 44 -25.20 -17.15 27.12
C VAL A 44 -25.90 -18.40 27.66
N LYS A 45 -25.25 -19.56 27.62
CA LYS A 45 -25.86 -20.84 28.06
C LYS A 45 -26.11 -20.90 29.57
N ASN A 46 -25.17 -20.42 30.37
CA ASN A 46 -25.24 -20.44 31.83
C ASN A 46 -24.92 -19.02 32.33
N TYR A 47 -25.96 -18.24 32.59
CA TYR A 47 -25.81 -16.87 33.09
C TYR A 47 -26.71 -16.66 34.31
N ILE A 48 -26.11 -16.17 35.40
CA ILE A 48 -26.83 -15.79 36.59
C ILE A 48 -26.97 -14.26 36.57
N GLY A 49 -28.13 -13.75 36.20
CA GLY A 49 -28.39 -12.33 36.11
C GLY A 49 -29.29 -11.97 34.92
N HIS A 50 -29.36 -10.67 34.61
CA HIS A 50 -30.07 -10.17 33.45
C HIS A 50 -29.11 -9.83 32.30
N LEU A 51 -29.19 -10.56 31.20
CA LEU A 51 -28.45 -10.25 29.98
C LEU A 51 -29.20 -9.17 29.19
N ASN A 52 -28.55 -8.06 28.91
CA ASN A 52 -29.05 -7.08 27.95
C ASN A 52 -28.40 -7.32 26.58
N PRO A 53 -29.15 -7.88 25.60
CA PRO A 53 -28.58 -8.21 24.29
C PRO A 53 -28.26 -6.96 23.45
N ASP A 54 -28.75 -5.78 23.84
CA ASP A 54 -28.47 -4.50 23.16
C ASP A 54 -27.25 -3.77 23.75
N HIS A 55 -26.66 -4.31 24.83
CA HIS A 55 -25.47 -3.72 25.41
C HIS A 55 -24.22 -4.02 24.58
N ASP A 56 -23.53 -2.96 24.16
CA ASP A 56 -22.24 -3.07 23.48
C ASP A 56 -21.14 -3.26 24.53
N TYR A 57 -20.50 -4.45 24.59
CA TYR A 57 -19.39 -4.70 25.50
C TYR A 57 -18.09 -4.05 25.01
N TYR A 58 -17.99 -3.72 23.72
CA TYR A 58 -17.05 -2.76 23.17
C TYR A 58 -17.72 -1.97 22.06
N ARG A 59 -17.27 -0.74 21.88
CA ARG A 59 -17.60 0.13 20.75
C ARG A 59 -16.46 1.10 20.49
N ASN A 60 -16.11 1.24 19.26
CA ASN A 60 -15.21 2.28 18.79
C ASN A 60 -15.65 2.79 17.43
N ASN A 61 -15.29 4.03 17.13
CA ASN A 61 -15.50 4.66 15.84
C ASN A 61 -14.14 4.90 15.17
N ALA A 62 -14.08 4.66 13.87
CA ALA A 62 -12.94 5.00 13.04
C ALA A 62 -13.38 5.94 11.92
N THR A 63 -12.70 7.08 11.79
CA THR A 63 -12.87 8.01 10.68
C THR A 63 -11.57 8.13 9.91
N LYS A 64 -11.67 8.15 8.58
CA LYS A 64 -10.53 8.41 7.70
C LYS A 64 -10.94 9.40 6.62
N ASN A 65 -10.26 10.54 6.58
CA ASN A 65 -10.34 11.49 5.48
C ASN A 65 -9.08 11.34 4.65
N ASP A 66 -9.21 11.18 3.34
CA ASP A 66 -8.11 10.92 2.41
C ASP A 66 -8.27 11.81 1.20
N GLY A 67 -7.34 12.72 1.01
CA GLY A 67 -7.31 13.64 -0.10
C GLY A 67 -6.00 13.53 -0.86
N ASN A 68 -6.07 13.53 -2.20
CA ASN A 68 -4.87 13.60 -3.02
C ASN A 68 -5.07 14.50 -4.25
N ILE A 69 -3.95 15.03 -4.72
CA ILE A 69 -3.84 15.73 -5.99
C ILE A 69 -2.61 15.18 -6.73
N TYR A 70 -2.72 15.01 -8.04
CA TYR A 70 -1.61 14.54 -8.86
C TYR A 70 -1.49 15.31 -10.17
N LEU A 71 -0.25 15.42 -10.64
CA LEU A 71 0.10 15.90 -11.97
C LEU A 71 0.95 14.83 -12.66
N LYS A 72 0.48 14.34 -13.80
CA LYS A 72 1.20 13.42 -14.66
C LYS A 72 1.53 14.10 -15.97
N ALA A 73 2.75 13.90 -16.46
CA ALA A 73 3.18 14.41 -17.76
C ALA A 73 4.04 13.36 -18.47
N ASN A 74 3.82 13.21 -19.75
CA ASN A 74 4.68 12.45 -20.66
C ASN A 74 5.05 13.36 -21.80
N TYR A 75 6.36 13.54 -22.05
CA TYR A 75 6.87 14.43 -23.05
C TYR A 75 7.89 13.73 -23.95
N GLU A 76 7.65 13.78 -25.27
CA GLU A 76 8.58 13.28 -26.27
C GLU A 76 9.68 14.32 -26.49
N LEU A 77 10.88 14.05 -25.93
CA LEU A 77 12.05 14.92 -26.00
C LEU A 77 12.59 15.02 -27.44
N VAL A 78 12.80 13.87 -28.04
CA VAL A 78 13.15 13.66 -29.45
C VAL A 78 12.46 12.39 -29.93
N SER A 79 12.41 12.15 -31.23
CA SER A 79 11.81 10.93 -31.78
C SER A 79 12.35 9.67 -31.11
N GLY A 80 11.47 8.90 -30.52
CA GLY A 80 11.79 7.66 -29.80
C GLY A 80 12.27 7.84 -28.36
N LEU A 81 12.58 9.05 -27.87
CA LEU A 81 12.96 9.29 -26.47
C LEU A 81 11.88 10.11 -25.76
N SER A 82 11.28 9.53 -24.75
CA SER A 82 10.25 10.15 -23.92
C SER A 82 10.67 10.23 -22.46
N ALA A 83 10.32 11.34 -21.82
CA ALA A 83 10.39 11.50 -20.38
C ALA A 83 8.98 11.49 -19.78
N TYR A 84 8.83 10.91 -18.62
CA TYR A 84 7.61 11.01 -17.84
C TYR A 84 7.87 11.52 -16.43
N LEU A 85 6.87 12.20 -15.90
CA LEU A 85 6.83 12.72 -14.54
C LEU A 85 5.43 12.43 -13.97
N ASP A 86 5.38 11.94 -12.75
CA ASP A 86 4.16 11.78 -11.96
C ASP A 86 4.44 12.33 -10.56
N LEU A 87 3.74 13.38 -10.19
CA LEU A 87 3.84 14.02 -8.89
C LEU A 87 2.50 13.86 -8.18
N GLN A 88 2.51 13.25 -7.02
CA GLN A 88 1.32 13.13 -6.18
C GLN A 88 1.60 13.68 -4.79
N TYR A 89 0.69 14.49 -4.29
CA TYR A 89 0.58 14.83 -2.88
C TYR A 89 -0.70 14.19 -2.32
N ARG A 90 -0.59 13.54 -1.16
CA ARG A 90 -1.70 12.88 -0.46
C ARG A 90 -1.68 13.26 1.00
N HIS A 91 -2.81 13.72 1.51
CA HIS A 91 -3.04 14.00 2.92
C HIS A 91 -4.08 13.04 3.47
N ILE A 92 -3.78 12.44 4.62
CA ILE A 92 -4.68 11.51 5.31
C ILE A 92 -4.79 11.95 6.77
N ASN A 93 -6.02 12.16 7.24
CA ASN A 93 -6.32 12.23 8.66
C ASN A 93 -7.04 10.95 9.07
N TYR A 94 -6.52 10.26 10.09
CA TYR A 94 -7.02 8.97 10.55
C TYR A 94 -7.23 8.98 12.07
N LYS A 95 -8.48 8.76 12.50
CA LYS A 95 -8.87 8.74 13.92
C LYS A 95 -9.56 7.45 14.27
N ILE A 96 -9.21 6.88 15.45
CA ILE A 96 -9.92 5.75 16.03
C ILE A 96 -10.10 6.03 17.51
N ASN A 97 -11.34 6.07 17.96
CA ASN A 97 -11.68 6.38 19.36
C ASN A 97 -12.67 5.36 19.93
N GLY A 98 -12.46 4.98 21.21
CA GLY A 98 -13.36 4.13 21.95
C GLY A 98 -12.71 2.86 22.49
N LEU A 99 -13.50 1.84 22.77
CA LEU A 99 -13.03 0.56 23.31
C LEU A 99 -12.91 -0.48 22.19
N ASN A 100 -11.80 -1.20 22.18
CA ASN A 100 -11.60 -2.36 21.31
C ASN A 100 -12.05 -3.65 22.01
N ASP A 101 -12.22 -4.72 21.25
CA ASP A 101 -12.64 -6.04 21.73
C ASP A 101 -11.49 -6.87 22.37
N LYS A 102 -10.34 -6.27 22.58
CA LYS A 102 -9.16 -6.88 23.20
C LYS A 102 -9.03 -6.45 24.65
N TYR A 103 -8.69 -7.40 25.52
CA TYR A 103 -8.46 -7.14 26.93
C TYR A 103 -6.97 -6.93 27.17
N ASN A 104 -6.58 -5.79 27.72
CA ASN A 104 -5.21 -5.49 28.05
C ASN A 104 -4.92 -5.91 29.51
N TRP A 105 -4.28 -7.06 29.68
CA TRP A 105 -3.88 -7.61 30.98
C TRP A 105 -2.64 -6.93 31.57
N THR A 106 -1.80 -6.33 30.72
CA THR A 106 -0.53 -5.72 31.10
C THR A 106 -0.63 -4.24 31.44
N ALA A 107 -1.79 -3.62 31.22
CA ALA A 107 -2.03 -2.25 31.61
C ALA A 107 -1.98 -2.07 33.13
N ALA A 108 -1.60 -0.88 33.58
CA ALA A 108 -1.61 -0.52 35.02
C ALA A 108 -2.99 -0.75 35.67
N THR A 109 -4.06 -0.58 34.88
CA THR A 109 -5.41 -1.00 35.24
C THR A 109 -5.91 -1.93 34.12
N PRO A 110 -5.93 -3.26 34.36
CA PRO A 110 -6.42 -4.21 33.38
C PRO A 110 -7.85 -3.92 32.92
N GLY A 111 -8.11 -4.00 31.63
CA GLY A 111 -9.40 -3.68 31.04
C GLY A 111 -9.44 -3.83 29.53
N MET A 112 -10.58 -3.50 28.91
CA MET A 112 -10.67 -3.46 27.46
C MET A 112 -9.70 -2.42 26.88
N GLN A 113 -9.01 -2.74 25.80
CA GLN A 113 -8.08 -1.85 25.12
C GLN A 113 -8.79 -0.55 24.72
N LYS A 114 -8.29 0.56 25.25
CA LYS A 114 -8.78 1.90 24.87
C LYS A 114 -8.01 2.37 23.65
N LEU A 115 -8.74 2.75 22.61
CA LEU A 115 -8.20 3.36 21.40
C LEU A 115 -8.39 4.88 21.50
N ASP A 116 -7.30 5.62 21.23
CA ASP A 116 -7.28 7.08 21.17
C ASP A 116 -6.19 7.46 20.16
N ILE A 117 -6.50 7.28 18.88
CA ILE A 117 -5.59 7.44 17.76
C ILE A 117 -6.07 8.63 16.95
N ASP A 118 -5.18 9.58 16.71
CA ASP A 118 -5.40 10.77 15.88
C ASP A 118 -4.11 11.05 15.13
N GLU A 119 -4.04 10.60 13.87
CA GLU A 119 -2.85 10.63 13.05
C GLU A 119 -3.08 11.39 11.76
N ASP A 120 -2.12 12.23 11.42
CA ASP A 120 -2.05 12.95 10.16
C ASP A 120 -0.83 12.49 9.35
N PHE A 121 -1.05 12.19 8.09
CA PHE A 121 0.00 11.78 7.16
C PHE A 121 0.01 12.69 5.94
N ASP A 122 1.19 13.23 5.65
CA ASP A 122 1.46 14.04 4.47
C ASP A 122 2.48 13.31 3.59
N PHE A 123 2.07 12.86 2.42
CA PHE A 123 2.88 12.07 1.51
C PHE A 123 3.11 12.81 0.20
N PHE A 124 4.38 12.93 -0.17
CA PHE A 124 4.78 13.35 -1.50
C PHE A 124 5.39 12.16 -2.23
N ASN A 125 4.74 11.72 -3.30
CA ASN A 125 5.06 10.53 -4.08
C ASN A 125 5.46 10.92 -5.50
N PRO A 126 6.71 11.38 -5.74
CA PRO A 126 7.21 11.66 -7.07
C PRO A 126 7.59 10.37 -7.79
N LYS A 127 7.35 10.33 -9.10
CA LYS A 127 7.86 9.32 -10.01
C LYS A 127 8.36 9.99 -11.28
N ALA A 128 9.56 9.64 -11.74
CA ALA A 128 10.13 10.13 -12.97
C ALA A 128 10.86 9.03 -13.72
N GLY A 129 10.97 9.13 -15.02
CA GLY A 129 11.72 8.18 -15.81
C GLY A 129 11.87 8.60 -17.26
N LEU A 130 12.74 7.85 -17.94
CA LEU A 130 13.02 7.96 -19.36
C LEU A 130 12.69 6.63 -20.05
N SER A 131 12.16 6.70 -21.25
CA SER A 131 11.94 5.56 -22.11
C SER A 131 12.47 5.88 -23.51
N TRP A 132 13.39 5.05 -23.99
CA TRP A 132 14.05 5.23 -25.28
C TRP A 132 13.75 4.05 -26.20
N GLN A 133 12.97 4.29 -27.24
CA GLN A 133 12.80 3.37 -28.37
C GLN A 133 14.00 3.59 -29.30
N ILE A 134 15.05 2.76 -29.15
CA ILE A 134 16.31 2.88 -29.89
C ILE A 134 16.05 2.65 -31.38
N ASP A 135 15.28 1.60 -31.69
CA ASP A 135 14.80 1.28 -33.02
C ASP A 135 13.44 0.54 -32.92
N ARG A 136 12.97 -0.09 -34.01
CA ARG A 136 11.68 -0.78 -34.06
C ARG A 136 11.57 -1.97 -33.07
N ASN A 137 12.71 -2.54 -32.68
CA ASN A 137 12.78 -3.78 -31.93
C ASN A 137 13.32 -3.58 -30.50
N HIS A 138 14.07 -2.52 -30.25
CA HIS A 138 14.83 -2.30 -29.01
C HIS A 138 14.30 -1.12 -28.21
N ARG A 139 13.98 -1.35 -26.95
CA ARG A 139 13.55 -0.31 -26.01
C ARG A 139 14.33 -0.43 -24.70
N LEU A 140 14.81 0.71 -24.21
CA LEU A 140 15.44 0.87 -22.91
C LEU A 140 14.58 1.80 -22.06
N TYR A 141 14.45 1.54 -20.77
CA TYR A 141 13.82 2.49 -19.85
C TYR A 141 14.52 2.48 -18.49
N GLY A 142 14.41 3.60 -17.80
CA GLY A 142 14.81 3.74 -16.41
C GLY A 142 13.87 4.62 -15.65
N SER A 143 13.60 4.30 -14.40
CA SER A 143 12.70 5.05 -13.54
C SER A 143 13.15 5.10 -12.09
N PHE A 144 12.71 6.15 -11.43
CA PHE A 144 12.81 6.35 -9.99
C PHE A 144 11.44 6.74 -9.45
N SER A 145 11.05 6.15 -8.32
CA SER A 145 9.82 6.53 -7.63
C SER A 145 9.97 6.54 -6.12
N VAL A 146 9.16 7.37 -5.47
CA VAL A 146 8.97 7.37 -4.02
C VAL A 146 7.51 7.05 -3.75
N ALA A 147 7.27 6.11 -2.83
CA ALA A 147 5.93 5.75 -2.39
C ALA A 147 5.87 5.71 -0.85
N HIS A 148 4.72 6.10 -0.31
CA HIS A 148 4.45 6.02 1.12
C HIS A 148 3.19 5.19 1.35
N LYS A 149 3.14 4.53 2.52
CA LYS A 149 1.98 3.78 2.96
C LYS A 149 1.76 4.01 4.45
N GLU A 150 0.56 4.46 4.79
CA GLU A 150 0.12 4.62 6.17
C GLU A 150 -0.10 3.26 6.84
N PRO A 151 0.06 3.16 8.19
CA PRO A 151 -0.33 1.98 8.93
C PRO A 151 -1.82 1.69 8.78
N THR A 152 -2.14 0.41 8.72
CA THR A 152 -3.54 -0.05 8.71
C THR A 152 -4.11 -0.06 10.14
N ARG A 153 -5.45 -0.16 10.27
CA ARG A 153 -6.11 -0.30 11.56
C ARG A 153 -5.46 -1.38 12.43
N ASN A 154 -5.18 -2.55 11.85
CA ASN A 154 -4.61 -3.68 12.58
C ASN A 154 -3.23 -3.38 13.16
N ASN A 155 -2.44 -2.55 12.50
CA ASN A 155 -1.14 -2.14 13.05
C ASN A 155 -1.27 -1.36 14.37
N TYR A 156 -2.40 -0.67 14.59
CA TYR A 156 -2.68 0.03 15.85
C TYR A 156 -3.38 -0.86 16.88
N THR A 157 -4.15 -1.86 16.45
CA THR A 157 -5.03 -2.62 17.36
C THR A 157 -4.49 -3.98 17.75
N ASP A 158 -3.58 -4.59 16.98
CA ASP A 158 -3.16 -5.97 17.15
C ASP A 158 -1.97 -6.14 18.11
N GLY A 159 -1.34 -5.02 18.52
CA GLY A 159 -0.29 -4.98 19.54
C GLY A 159 -0.64 -4.07 20.71
N TYR A 160 0.07 -4.23 21.83
CA TYR A 160 0.03 -3.31 22.98
C TYR A 160 1.23 -2.35 22.87
N PHE A 161 1.24 -1.57 21.80
CA PHE A 161 2.36 -0.68 21.51
C PHE A 161 2.38 0.51 22.47
N THR A 162 3.56 0.80 23.00
CA THR A 162 3.84 2.07 23.69
C THR A 162 4.04 3.21 22.69
N GLU A 163 4.39 2.89 21.45
CA GLU A 163 4.57 3.83 20.35
C GLU A 163 3.67 3.46 19.18
N HIS A 164 3.13 4.46 18.49
CA HIS A 164 2.34 4.24 17.30
C HIS A 164 3.22 3.77 16.12
N PRO A 165 2.70 2.89 15.26
CA PRO A 165 3.43 2.45 14.07
C PRO A 165 3.64 3.64 13.12
N LYS A 166 4.83 3.69 12.51
CA LYS A 166 5.20 4.72 11.54
C LYS A 166 4.73 4.35 10.13
N ALA A 167 4.53 5.36 9.29
CA ALA A 167 4.29 5.15 7.87
C ALA A 167 5.54 4.61 7.16
N GLU A 168 5.34 3.65 6.27
CA GLU A 168 6.39 3.10 5.42
C GLU A 168 6.75 4.07 4.29
N ARG A 169 8.03 4.10 3.90
CA ARG A 169 8.50 4.80 2.71
C ARG A 169 9.35 3.86 1.86
N LEU A 170 9.11 3.90 0.57
CA LEU A 170 9.83 3.13 -0.45
C LEU A 170 10.49 4.09 -1.43
N PHE A 171 11.78 3.85 -1.71
CA PHE A 171 12.49 4.37 -2.87
C PHE A 171 12.69 3.22 -3.85
N ASP A 172 12.20 3.37 -5.06
CA ASP A 172 12.22 2.33 -6.07
C ASP A 172 12.98 2.80 -7.32
N TYR A 173 13.97 2.03 -7.71
CA TYR A 173 14.84 2.26 -8.87
C TYR A 173 14.69 1.11 -9.83
N GLU A 174 14.33 1.41 -11.06
CA GLU A 174 14.17 0.41 -12.11
C GLU A 174 15.00 0.74 -13.35
N LEU A 175 15.56 -0.30 -13.97
CA LEU A 175 16.21 -0.22 -15.27
C LEU A 175 15.81 -1.45 -16.08
N GLY A 176 15.16 -1.21 -17.21
CA GLY A 176 14.66 -2.30 -18.04
C GLY A 176 15.02 -2.16 -19.50
N TYR A 177 15.19 -3.30 -20.14
CA TYR A 177 15.43 -3.44 -21.57
C TYR A 177 14.45 -4.45 -22.16
N THR A 178 13.90 -4.13 -23.32
CA THR A 178 13.04 -5.05 -24.07
C THR A 178 13.48 -5.14 -25.53
N PHE A 179 13.42 -6.36 -26.04
CA PHE A 179 13.58 -6.69 -27.46
C PHE A 179 12.31 -7.37 -27.96
N ALA A 180 11.81 -6.95 -29.10
CA ALA A 180 10.67 -7.61 -29.73
C ALA A 180 10.78 -7.53 -31.26
N ASN A 181 10.55 -8.67 -31.93
CA ASN A 181 10.34 -8.74 -33.37
C ASN A 181 9.11 -9.60 -33.69
N SER A 182 8.92 -10.05 -34.92
CA SER A 182 7.72 -10.82 -35.34
C SER A 182 7.58 -12.18 -34.65
N TRP A 183 8.67 -12.78 -34.15
CA TRP A 183 8.68 -14.14 -33.59
C TRP A 183 9.32 -14.27 -32.22
N ILE A 184 10.09 -13.28 -31.75
CA ILE A 184 10.75 -13.31 -30.43
C ILE A 184 10.42 -12.03 -29.70
N HIS A 185 10.07 -12.14 -28.42
CA HIS A 185 10.15 -11.05 -27.46
C HIS A 185 10.99 -11.49 -26.28
N ALA A 186 11.81 -10.59 -25.76
CA ALA A 186 12.63 -10.80 -24.58
C ALA A 186 12.75 -9.51 -23.79
N GLY A 187 12.87 -9.61 -22.49
CA GLY A 187 13.03 -8.47 -21.61
C GLY A 187 13.78 -8.82 -20.33
N ALA A 188 14.47 -7.82 -19.81
CA ALA A 188 15.07 -7.86 -18.48
C ALA A 188 14.73 -6.55 -17.77
N ASN A 189 14.29 -6.62 -16.54
CA ASN A 189 14.08 -5.49 -15.65
C ASN A 189 14.87 -5.71 -14.37
N PHE A 190 15.83 -4.85 -14.09
CA PHE A 190 16.51 -4.78 -12.80
C PHE A 190 15.76 -3.79 -11.91
N TYR A 191 15.54 -4.15 -10.66
CA TYR A 191 14.96 -3.26 -9.67
C TYR A 191 15.74 -3.29 -8.35
N TYR A 192 15.76 -2.14 -7.67
CA TYR A 192 16.26 -1.97 -6.32
C TYR A 192 15.26 -1.14 -5.52
N MET A 193 14.68 -1.75 -4.49
CA MET A 193 13.71 -1.16 -3.60
C MET A 193 14.34 -0.95 -2.22
N ASP A 194 14.48 0.30 -1.78
CA ASP A 194 14.97 0.68 -0.46
C ASP A 194 13.79 1.14 0.40
N TYR A 195 13.54 0.41 1.49
CA TYR A 195 12.44 0.67 2.41
C TYR A 195 12.93 1.35 3.68
N LYS A 196 12.20 2.34 4.15
CA LYS A 196 12.34 2.95 5.47
C LYS A 196 11.09 2.72 6.29
N ASP A 197 11.27 2.34 7.55
CA ASP A 197 10.21 2.04 8.51
C ASP A 197 9.19 1.03 7.97
N GLN A 198 9.64 0.01 7.22
CA GLN A 198 8.76 -1.02 6.66
C GLN A 198 8.02 -1.76 7.77
N LEU A 199 6.70 -1.87 7.68
CA LEU A 199 5.88 -2.67 8.57
C LEU A 199 5.93 -4.15 8.16
N VAL A 200 6.54 -4.97 8.99
CA VAL A 200 6.73 -6.41 8.75
C VAL A 200 6.16 -7.23 9.89
N LEU A 201 5.70 -8.44 9.59
CA LEU A 201 5.30 -9.39 10.61
C LEU A 201 6.52 -9.85 11.40
N THR A 202 6.45 -9.77 12.73
CA THR A 202 7.55 -10.16 13.64
C THR A 202 7.68 -11.68 13.77
N GLY A 203 6.67 -12.43 13.35
CA GLY A 203 6.55 -13.86 13.63
C GLY A 203 5.92 -14.16 15.00
N GLU A 204 5.70 -13.15 15.81
CA GLU A 204 5.02 -13.28 17.09
C GLU A 204 3.51 -13.19 16.93
N LEU A 205 2.79 -13.84 17.84
CA LEU A 205 1.35 -13.75 17.96
C LEU A 205 0.99 -13.02 19.25
N ASN A 206 -0.07 -12.22 19.20
CA ASN A 206 -0.65 -11.65 20.42
C ASN A 206 -1.43 -12.73 21.21
N GLU A 207 -1.97 -12.37 22.38
CA GLU A 207 -2.67 -13.26 23.30
C GLU A 207 -3.88 -13.98 22.69
N ILE A 208 -4.42 -13.48 21.60
CA ILE A 208 -5.56 -14.07 20.89
C ILE A 208 -5.18 -14.72 19.55
N GLY A 209 -3.86 -14.85 19.28
CA GLY A 209 -3.34 -15.56 18.11
C GLY A 209 -3.27 -14.72 16.83
N GLU A 210 -3.35 -13.39 16.89
CA GLU A 210 -3.17 -12.52 15.74
C GLU A 210 -1.70 -12.18 15.53
N ALA A 211 -1.27 -12.14 14.29
CA ALA A 211 0.12 -11.83 13.92
C ALA A 211 0.45 -10.36 14.22
N MET A 212 1.55 -10.14 14.91
CA MET A 212 2.04 -8.80 15.26
C MET A 212 2.96 -8.28 14.15
N ALA A 213 2.91 -6.97 13.92
CA ALA A 213 3.80 -6.27 12.99
C ALA A 213 4.55 -5.16 13.71
N SER A 214 5.80 -4.91 13.30
CA SER A 214 6.60 -3.79 13.76
C SER A 214 7.31 -3.09 12.61
N ASN A 215 7.69 -1.82 12.81
CA ASN A 215 8.51 -1.11 11.85
C ASN A 215 9.95 -1.58 11.91
N VAL A 216 10.52 -1.86 10.74
CA VAL A 216 11.95 -2.11 10.55
C VAL A 216 12.55 -0.86 9.94
N PRO A 217 13.57 -0.24 10.59
CA PRO A 217 14.11 1.05 10.14
C PRO A 217 14.59 1.04 8.70
N ASP A 218 15.33 -0.01 8.30
CA ASP A 218 15.94 -0.16 6.99
C ASP A 218 15.78 -1.58 6.48
N SER A 219 15.29 -1.72 5.26
CA SER A 219 15.25 -2.99 4.54
C SER A 219 15.34 -2.76 3.05
N TYR A 220 15.71 -3.78 2.29
CA TYR A 220 15.76 -3.67 0.84
C TYR A 220 15.24 -4.93 0.16
N ARG A 221 14.83 -4.77 -1.09
CA ARG A 221 14.56 -5.85 -2.04
C ARG A 221 15.20 -5.49 -3.37
N THR A 222 15.95 -6.41 -3.96
CA THR A 222 16.53 -6.24 -5.28
C THR A 222 16.40 -7.51 -6.10
N GLY A 223 16.26 -7.37 -7.39
CA GLY A 223 16.10 -8.52 -8.27
C GLY A 223 16.19 -8.17 -9.74
N ILE A 224 16.11 -9.22 -10.54
CA ILE A 224 16.04 -9.14 -12.00
C ILE A 224 14.80 -9.92 -12.43
N GLU A 225 13.93 -9.28 -13.16
CA GLU A 225 12.80 -9.94 -13.83
C GLU A 225 13.21 -10.23 -15.28
N LEU A 226 13.18 -11.49 -15.66
CA LEU A 226 13.48 -11.94 -17.00
C LEU A 226 12.22 -12.48 -17.67
N MET A 227 11.98 -12.10 -18.90
CA MET A 227 10.91 -12.64 -19.73
C MET A 227 11.46 -12.98 -21.13
N ALA A 228 10.99 -14.08 -21.69
CA ALA A 228 11.26 -14.42 -23.07
C ALA A 228 10.08 -15.22 -23.65
N GLY A 229 9.80 -15.01 -24.94
CA GLY A 229 8.80 -15.76 -25.64
C GLY A 229 9.12 -15.91 -27.13
N ILE A 230 8.66 -17.01 -27.71
CA ILE A 230 8.84 -17.36 -29.11
C ILE A 230 7.47 -17.69 -29.70
N LYS A 231 7.20 -17.13 -30.86
CA LYS A 231 6.03 -17.44 -31.67
C LYS A 231 6.47 -18.02 -33.02
N LEU A 232 6.10 -19.26 -33.29
CA LEU A 232 6.45 -19.96 -34.52
C LEU A 232 5.35 -19.86 -35.56
N ASP A 233 5.69 -19.93 -36.85
CA ASP A 233 4.73 -19.84 -37.96
C ASP A 233 3.68 -20.97 -37.96
N CYS A 234 3.99 -22.10 -37.34
CA CYS A 234 3.04 -23.20 -37.10
C CYS A 234 1.93 -22.92 -36.09
N GLY A 235 1.92 -21.71 -35.50
CA GLY A 235 0.96 -21.31 -34.46
C GLY A 235 1.34 -21.68 -33.04
N LEU A 236 2.50 -22.30 -32.82
CA LEU A 236 3.02 -22.56 -31.47
C LEU A 236 3.59 -21.27 -30.88
N GLN A 237 3.15 -20.96 -29.67
CA GLN A 237 3.72 -19.89 -28.84
C GLN A 237 4.21 -20.48 -27.51
N TRP A 238 5.37 -20.04 -27.07
CA TRP A 238 5.97 -20.44 -25.78
C TRP A 238 6.52 -19.21 -25.07
N ASP A 239 6.14 -19.03 -23.81
CA ASP A 239 6.54 -17.93 -22.96
C ASP A 239 7.16 -18.47 -21.66
N ILE A 240 8.23 -17.84 -21.20
CA ILE A 240 8.91 -18.14 -19.94
C ILE A 240 9.21 -16.85 -19.19
N ASN A 241 9.12 -16.89 -17.88
CA ASN A 241 9.60 -15.83 -16.99
C ASN A 241 10.38 -16.40 -15.82
N ALA A 242 11.29 -15.59 -15.26
CA ALA A 242 12.07 -15.91 -14.07
C ALA A 242 12.39 -14.63 -13.30
N THR A 243 12.29 -14.69 -11.97
CA THR A 243 12.53 -13.53 -11.11
C THR A 243 13.41 -13.92 -9.92
N PRO A 244 14.75 -13.97 -10.08
CA PRO A 244 15.66 -14.08 -8.94
C PRO A 244 15.60 -12.79 -8.09
N VAL A 245 15.41 -12.97 -6.78
CA VAL A 245 15.23 -11.87 -5.80
C VAL A 245 16.18 -12.06 -4.62
N SER A 246 16.76 -10.97 -4.14
CA SER A 246 17.46 -10.87 -2.86
C SER A 246 16.79 -9.79 -2.01
N TYR A 247 16.65 -10.04 -0.71
CA TYR A 247 16.03 -9.08 0.21
C TYR A 247 16.66 -9.18 1.61
N THR A 248 16.45 -8.16 2.44
CA THR A 248 16.84 -8.19 3.84
C THR A 248 16.11 -9.31 4.57
N HIS A 249 16.87 -10.24 5.14
CA HIS A 249 16.31 -11.25 6.03
C HIS A 249 16.17 -10.63 7.42
N LEU A 250 14.92 -10.41 7.86
CA LEU A 250 14.62 -9.97 9.20
C LEU A 250 14.59 -11.20 10.10
N ARG A 251 15.44 -11.20 11.13
CA ARG A 251 15.33 -12.19 12.20
C ARG A 251 14.44 -11.57 13.28
N ALA A 252 13.40 -12.29 13.65
CA ALA A 252 12.58 -11.98 14.80
C ALA A 252 13.38 -12.11 16.10
#